data_d7cae9389eed8b2cc5ffebbf08d3efb3
#
_entry.id   d7cae9389eed8b2cc5ffebbf08d3efb3
#
_cell.length_a   1.000
_cell.length_b   1.000
_cell.length_c   1.000
_cell.angle_alpha   90.00
_cell.angle_beta   90.00
_cell.angle_gamma   90.00
#
_symmetry.space_group_name_H-M   'P 1'
#
loop_
_entity.id
_entity.type
_entity.pdbx_description
1 polymer ?
#
loop_
_entity_poly.entity_id
_entity_poly.type
_entity_poly.pdbx_seq_one_letter_code
_entity_poly.pdbx_strand_id
1 'polypeptide(L)'
;MEDFFGTNIDLSELTEKAISLVMTYTPKLLLAILTLVVGLWLVNRFVNLLDHRLGKKDPTLNKFLCGLISAVLKVMLLISVASMIGIETTSFIAVVGAAGLAIGLALQGSLANFAGGVLILIFKPFKVGDTIEAEGHLGSVAEIQILYTVLNTFDNKRIVIPNGSLSNATLINVSVYDKRRCDMTFGIGYDDDIDKAKKVLQRLFEEDERSLTEPAPRICVGGLGDNSVDLMFRPWVATDDLWPY
;
A
#
# COMPACT_ATOMS: atom_id res chain seq x y z
N MET A 1 -68.12 -8.31 47.69
CA MET A 1 -67.90 -8.45 46.23
C MET A 1 -67.81 -7.04 45.62
N GLU A 2 -67.07 -6.12 46.30
CA GLU A 2 -66.98 -4.67 45.97
C GLU A 2 -65.56 -4.11 45.89
N ASP A 3 -64.51 -4.96 45.83
CA ASP A 3 -63.11 -4.49 45.82
C ASP A 3 -62.32 -4.79 44.53
N PHE A 4 -63.01 -4.93 43.37
CA PHE A 4 -62.35 -5.31 42.13
C PHE A 4 -62.17 -4.16 41.13
N PHE A 5 -62.62 -2.92 41.41
CA PHE A 5 -62.51 -1.75 40.54
C PHE A 5 -62.07 -0.45 41.25
N GLY A 6 -61.30 -0.57 42.30
CA GLY A 6 -60.86 0.59 43.11
C GLY A 6 -59.42 1.06 42.78
N THR A 7 -59.05 1.21 41.51
CA THR A 7 -57.92 2.07 41.20
C THR A 7 -58.43 3.50 41.04
N ASN A 8 -58.46 4.26 42.15
CA ASN A 8 -58.50 5.72 42.06
C ASN A 8 -57.27 6.18 41.29
N ILE A 9 -57.43 6.33 39.98
CA ILE A 9 -56.42 6.94 39.15
C ILE A 9 -56.37 8.42 39.54
N ASP A 10 -55.40 8.78 40.36
CA ASP A 10 -55.17 10.15 40.75
C ASP A 10 -54.77 10.98 39.53
N LEU A 11 -55.71 11.70 38.95
CA LEU A 11 -55.51 12.55 37.78
C LEU A 11 -54.43 13.57 38.01
N SER A 12 -54.17 13.98 39.25
CA SER A 12 -53.12 14.92 39.61
C SER A 12 -51.74 14.26 39.45
N GLU A 13 -51.58 13.00 39.88
CA GLU A 13 -50.34 12.23 39.71
C GLU A 13 -50.05 11.91 38.24
N LEU A 14 -51.08 11.64 37.44
CA LEU A 14 -50.97 11.43 36.01
C LEU A 14 -50.54 12.71 35.26
N THR A 15 -51.09 13.85 35.64
CA THR A 15 -50.73 15.14 35.05
C THR A 15 -49.32 15.57 35.43
N GLU A 16 -48.86 15.37 36.65
CA GLU A 16 -47.49 15.63 37.08
C GLU A 16 -46.48 14.72 36.35
N LYS A 17 -46.78 13.42 36.22
CA LYS A 17 -45.95 12.49 35.43
C LYS A 17 -45.90 12.87 33.94
N ALA A 18 -47.01 13.26 33.35
CA ALA A 18 -47.05 13.70 31.96
C ALA A 18 -46.25 14.98 31.76
N ILE A 19 -46.36 15.98 32.66
CA ILE A 19 -45.57 17.22 32.59
C ILE A 19 -44.07 16.91 32.76
N SER A 20 -43.71 16.06 33.72
CA SER A 20 -42.30 15.68 33.94
C SER A 20 -41.70 14.95 32.74
N LEU A 21 -42.44 14.06 32.08
CA LEU A 21 -42.05 13.38 30.86
C LEU A 21 -41.87 14.39 29.73
N VAL A 22 -42.83 15.29 29.51
CA VAL A 22 -42.70 16.33 28.46
C VAL A 22 -41.49 17.22 28.72
N MET A 23 -41.28 17.69 29.95
CA MET A 23 -40.16 18.55 30.30
C MET A 23 -38.80 17.84 30.12
N THR A 24 -38.74 16.52 30.38
CA THR A 24 -37.51 15.73 30.29
C THR A 24 -37.18 15.32 28.87
N TYR A 25 -38.17 14.94 28.06
CA TYR A 25 -37.94 14.41 26.71
C TYR A 25 -38.00 15.47 25.62
N THR A 26 -38.76 16.55 25.79
CA THR A 26 -38.90 17.61 24.77
C THR A 26 -37.53 18.25 24.39
N PRO A 27 -36.67 18.65 25.33
CA PRO A 27 -35.37 19.19 24.98
C PRO A 27 -34.49 18.19 24.25
N LYS A 28 -34.50 16.91 24.67
CA LYS A 28 -33.75 15.82 24.03
C LYS A 28 -34.24 15.58 22.61
N LEU A 29 -35.56 15.56 22.41
CA LEU A 29 -36.17 15.38 21.09
C LEU A 29 -35.83 16.52 20.14
N LEU A 30 -35.93 17.78 20.63
CA LEU A 30 -35.57 18.96 19.83
C LEU A 30 -34.09 18.95 19.43
N LEU A 31 -33.19 18.61 20.35
CA LEU A 31 -31.77 18.45 20.06
C LEU A 31 -31.52 17.30 19.08
N ALA A 32 -32.21 16.17 19.22
CA ALA A 32 -32.08 15.03 18.30
C ALA A 32 -32.54 15.40 16.89
N ILE A 33 -33.69 16.10 16.75
CA ILE A 33 -34.18 16.57 15.45
C ILE A 33 -33.19 17.58 14.84
N LEU A 34 -32.73 18.55 15.63
CA LEU A 34 -31.71 19.51 15.16
C LEU A 34 -30.45 18.82 14.69
N THR A 35 -29.93 17.87 15.48
CA THR A 35 -28.75 17.06 15.15
C THR A 35 -28.96 16.25 13.88
N LEU A 36 -30.15 15.66 13.70
CA LEU A 36 -30.49 14.89 12.50
C LEU A 36 -30.49 15.80 11.25
N VAL A 37 -31.17 16.95 11.32
CA VAL A 37 -31.28 17.88 10.18
C VAL A 37 -29.90 18.46 9.81
N VAL A 38 -29.19 18.98 10.80
CA VAL A 38 -27.84 19.54 10.59
C VAL A 38 -26.87 18.44 10.15
N GLY A 39 -26.93 17.26 10.76
CA GLY A 39 -26.10 16.13 10.42
C GLY A 39 -26.32 15.64 8.98
N LEU A 40 -27.58 15.48 8.55
CA LEU A 40 -27.90 15.12 7.16
C LEU A 40 -27.43 16.19 6.17
N TRP A 41 -27.59 17.45 6.51
CA TRP A 41 -27.09 18.57 5.70
C TRP A 41 -25.57 18.52 5.57
N LEU A 42 -24.84 18.31 6.67
CA LEU A 42 -23.37 18.19 6.67
C LEU A 42 -22.90 16.96 5.87
N VAL A 43 -23.54 15.80 6.07
CA VAL A 43 -23.21 14.58 5.32
C VAL A 43 -23.40 14.80 3.82
N ASN A 44 -24.54 15.34 3.41
CA ASN A 44 -24.81 15.61 2.00
C ASN A 44 -23.83 16.65 1.44
N ARG A 45 -23.53 17.71 2.20
CA ARG A 45 -22.55 18.73 1.79
C ARG A 45 -21.17 18.15 1.60
N PHE A 46 -20.72 17.29 2.52
CA PHE A 46 -19.44 16.61 2.46
C PHE A 46 -19.34 15.64 1.27
N VAL A 47 -20.37 14.81 1.07
CA VAL A 47 -20.44 13.87 -0.06
C VAL A 47 -20.44 14.61 -1.41
N ASN A 48 -21.22 15.69 -1.54
CA ASN A 48 -21.24 16.50 -2.75
C ASN A 48 -19.89 17.18 -3.03
N LEU A 49 -19.15 17.59 -1.99
CA LEU A 49 -17.81 18.16 -2.15
C LEU A 49 -16.82 17.10 -2.66
N LEU A 50 -16.92 15.86 -2.16
CA LEU A 50 -16.12 14.72 -2.64
C LEU A 50 -16.46 14.37 -4.08
N ASP A 51 -17.76 14.30 -4.40
CA ASP A 51 -18.27 14.01 -5.75
C ASP A 51 -17.72 15.01 -6.76
N HIS A 52 -17.74 16.30 -6.44
CA HIS A 52 -17.22 17.34 -7.32
C HIS A 52 -15.70 17.27 -7.55
N ARG A 53 -14.93 16.82 -6.54
CA ARG A 53 -13.47 16.68 -6.65
C ARG A 53 -13.01 15.41 -7.34
N LEU A 54 -13.68 14.29 -7.07
CA LEU A 54 -13.32 12.95 -7.57
C LEU A 54 -13.96 12.61 -8.91
N GLY A 55 -15.14 13.18 -9.21
CA GLY A 55 -15.98 12.82 -10.35
C GLY A 55 -15.37 13.04 -11.75
N LYS A 56 -14.23 13.74 -11.84
CA LYS A 56 -13.58 14.03 -13.13
C LYS A 56 -12.78 12.86 -13.72
N LYS A 57 -12.39 11.85 -12.93
CA LYS A 57 -11.52 10.76 -13.40
C LYS A 57 -12.27 9.47 -13.72
N ASP A 58 -13.17 9.03 -12.86
CA ASP A 58 -13.96 7.81 -13.04
C ASP A 58 -15.35 7.98 -12.40
N PRO A 59 -16.40 8.16 -13.21
CA PRO A 59 -17.75 8.38 -12.69
C PRO A 59 -18.32 7.17 -11.93
N THR A 60 -17.92 5.95 -12.28
CA THR A 60 -18.44 4.73 -11.66
C THR A 60 -17.86 4.54 -10.27
N LEU A 61 -16.53 4.64 -10.17
CA LEU A 61 -15.82 4.56 -8.89
C LEU A 61 -16.26 5.67 -7.94
N ASN A 62 -16.43 6.88 -8.46
CA ASN A 62 -16.88 8.02 -7.68
C ASN A 62 -18.27 7.82 -7.09
N LYS A 63 -19.27 7.39 -7.88
CA LYS A 63 -20.61 7.08 -7.39
C LYS A 63 -20.61 6.00 -6.33
N PHE A 64 -19.82 4.96 -6.51
CA PHE A 64 -19.68 3.87 -5.54
C PHE A 64 -19.11 4.38 -4.21
N LEU A 65 -17.99 5.09 -4.26
CA LEU A 65 -17.34 5.63 -3.04
C LEU A 65 -18.21 6.64 -2.31
N CYS A 66 -18.82 7.58 -3.03
CA CYS A 66 -19.72 8.57 -2.45
C CYS A 66 -20.97 7.90 -1.83
N GLY A 67 -21.51 6.87 -2.48
CA GLY A 67 -22.63 6.08 -1.95
C GLY A 67 -22.24 5.35 -0.66
N LEU A 68 -21.11 4.68 -0.64
CA LEU A 68 -20.60 3.95 0.53
C LEU A 68 -20.34 4.90 1.71
N ILE A 69 -19.62 5.99 1.49
CA ILE A 69 -19.32 7.00 2.53
C ILE A 69 -20.63 7.61 3.07
N SER A 70 -21.59 7.96 2.17
CA SER A 70 -22.89 8.48 2.58
C SER A 70 -23.66 7.50 3.45
N ALA A 71 -23.67 6.22 3.09
CA ALA A 71 -24.36 5.17 3.86
C ALA A 71 -23.75 5.03 5.26
N VAL A 72 -22.43 4.93 5.37
CA VAL A 72 -21.72 4.80 6.66
C VAL A 72 -21.99 6.01 7.55
N LEU A 73 -21.82 7.24 7.02
CA LEU A 73 -22.04 8.46 7.79
C LEU A 73 -23.49 8.61 8.25
N LYS A 74 -24.48 8.23 7.41
CA LYS A 74 -25.90 8.25 7.79
C LYS A 74 -26.23 7.22 8.88
N VAL A 75 -25.66 6.01 8.79
CA VAL A 75 -25.84 4.99 9.85
C VAL A 75 -25.27 5.50 11.17
N MET A 76 -24.06 6.07 11.18
CA MET A 76 -23.46 6.64 12.39
C MET A 76 -24.30 7.79 12.96
N LEU A 77 -24.82 8.66 12.11
CA LEU A 77 -25.71 9.76 12.51
C LEU A 77 -27.00 9.24 13.15
N LEU A 78 -27.63 8.23 12.53
CA LEU A 78 -28.86 7.62 13.05
C LEU A 78 -28.65 6.97 14.44
N ILE A 79 -27.54 6.24 14.63
CA ILE A 79 -27.17 5.66 15.92
C ILE A 79 -26.97 6.77 16.97
N SER A 80 -26.28 7.85 16.62
CA SER A 80 -26.06 9.00 17.52
C SER A 80 -27.38 9.67 17.92
N VAL A 81 -28.27 9.90 16.97
CA VAL A 81 -29.60 10.50 17.21
C VAL A 81 -30.46 9.58 18.05
N ALA A 82 -30.44 8.27 17.79
CA ALA A 82 -31.19 7.28 18.63
C ALA A 82 -30.73 7.30 20.10
N SER A 83 -29.40 7.40 20.32
CA SER A 83 -28.85 7.53 21.66
C SER A 83 -29.31 8.79 22.39
N MET A 84 -29.50 9.92 21.70
CA MET A 84 -29.94 11.20 22.27
C MET A 84 -31.38 11.13 22.80
N ILE A 85 -32.25 10.34 22.18
CA ILE A 85 -33.64 10.14 22.59
C ILE A 85 -33.83 9.01 23.62
N GLY A 86 -32.68 8.40 24.06
CA GLY A 86 -32.68 7.37 25.11
C GLY A 86 -32.85 5.94 24.60
N ILE A 87 -32.75 5.69 23.28
CA ILE A 87 -32.70 4.32 22.74
C ILE A 87 -31.35 3.72 23.07
N GLU A 88 -31.33 2.52 23.63
CA GLU A 88 -30.10 1.80 23.91
C GLU A 88 -29.42 1.40 22.60
N THR A 89 -28.24 1.99 22.33
CA THR A 89 -27.52 1.81 21.07
C THR A 89 -26.34 0.86 21.16
N THR A 90 -26.06 0.30 22.35
CA THR A 90 -24.90 -0.59 22.60
C THR A 90 -24.88 -1.78 21.65
N SER A 91 -26.04 -2.44 21.46
CA SER A 91 -26.12 -3.59 20.53
C SER A 91 -25.86 -3.20 19.06
N PHE A 92 -26.33 -2.02 18.63
CA PHE A 92 -26.08 -1.53 17.29
C PHE A 92 -24.60 -1.19 17.08
N ILE A 93 -23.96 -0.57 18.08
CA ILE A 93 -22.51 -0.27 18.05
C ILE A 93 -21.72 -1.57 17.97
N ALA A 94 -22.09 -2.60 18.74
CA ALA A 94 -21.44 -3.91 18.70
C ALA A 94 -21.56 -4.57 17.31
N VAL A 95 -22.74 -4.54 16.70
CA VAL A 95 -22.95 -5.09 15.34
C VAL A 95 -22.15 -4.32 14.28
N VAL A 96 -22.16 -2.99 14.33
CA VAL A 96 -21.38 -2.14 13.40
C VAL A 96 -19.88 -2.36 13.60
N GLY A 97 -19.43 -2.52 14.85
CA GLY A 97 -18.05 -2.85 15.17
C GLY A 97 -17.62 -4.21 14.62
N ALA A 98 -18.46 -5.24 14.81
CA ALA A 98 -18.21 -6.57 14.27
C ALA A 98 -18.18 -6.57 12.73
N ALA A 99 -19.12 -5.87 12.08
CA ALA A 99 -19.14 -5.70 10.63
C ALA A 99 -17.89 -4.94 10.14
N GLY A 100 -17.47 -3.89 10.85
CA GLY A 100 -16.24 -3.13 10.55
C GLY A 100 -14.99 -3.99 10.65
N LEU A 101 -14.90 -4.85 11.68
CA LEU A 101 -13.80 -5.80 11.82
C LEU A 101 -13.80 -6.81 10.66
N ALA A 102 -14.95 -7.38 10.31
CA ALA A 102 -15.06 -8.32 9.20
C ALA A 102 -14.63 -7.70 7.86
N ILE A 103 -15.05 -6.46 7.58
CA ILE A 103 -14.63 -5.70 6.40
C ILE A 103 -13.14 -5.40 6.45
N GLY A 104 -12.59 -5.00 7.61
CA GLY A 104 -11.18 -4.75 7.80
C GLY A 104 -10.31 -5.98 7.50
N LEU A 105 -10.73 -7.15 7.99
CA LEU A 105 -10.07 -8.44 7.69
C LEU A 105 -10.18 -8.81 6.21
N ALA A 106 -11.33 -8.59 5.58
CA ALA A 106 -11.52 -8.84 4.16
C ALA A 106 -10.63 -7.94 3.27
N LEU A 107 -10.37 -6.70 3.70
CA LEU A 107 -9.55 -5.72 2.98
C LEU A 107 -8.07 -5.69 3.43
N GLN A 108 -7.67 -6.56 4.35
CA GLN A 108 -6.32 -6.57 4.95
C GLN A 108 -5.20 -6.55 3.89
N GLY A 109 -5.31 -7.37 2.83
CA GLY A 109 -4.32 -7.42 1.76
C GLY A 109 -4.23 -6.11 0.97
N SER A 110 -5.35 -5.48 0.67
CA SER A 110 -5.37 -4.18 -0.03
C SER A 110 -4.80 -3.06 0.83
N LEU A 111 -5.10 -3.07 2.13
CA LEU A 111 -4.56 -2.10 3.08
C LEU A 111 -3.05 -2.28 3.28
N ALA A 112 -2.56 -3.52 3.32
CA ALA A 112 -1.13 -3.82 3.36
C ALA A 112 -0.41 -3.31 2.10
N ASN A 113 -1.00 -3.47 0.92
CA ASN A 113 -0.44 -2.93 -0.33
C ASN A 113 -0.43 -1.40 -0.35
N PHE A 114 -1.48 -0.76 0.14
CA PHE A 114 -1.53 0.69 0.28
C PHE A 114 -0.43 1.20 1.23
N ALA A 115 -0.31 0.60 2.41
CA ALA A 115 0.73 0.94 3.38
C ALA A 115 2.13 0.72 2.80
N GLY A 116 2.37 -0.41 2.10
CA GLY A 116 3.62 -0.69 1.40
C GLY A 116 3.95 0.37 0.35
N GLY A 117 2.97 0.81 -0.44
CA GLY A 117 3.15 1.89 -1.42
C GLY A 117 3.56 3.22 -0.77
N VAL A 118 2.91 3.58 0.34
CA VAL A 118 3.27 4.78 1.12
C VAL A 118 4.70 4.67 1.67
N LEU A 119 5.09 3.52 2.22
CA LEU A 119 6.45 3.28 2.72
C LEU A 119 7.49 3.40 1.61
N ILE A 120 7.24 2.81 0.44
CA ILE A 120 8.14 2.90 -0.72
C ILE A 120 8.32 4.38 -1.15
N LEU A 121 7.24 5.16 -1.19
CA LEU A 121 7.30 6.57 -1.59
C LEU A 121 8.00 7.48 -0.57
N ILE A 122 7.91 7.16 0.73
CA ILE A 122 8.55 7.93 1.81
C ILE A 122 10.04 7.57 1.90
N PHE A 123 10.36 6.29 2.05
CA PHE A 123 11.73 5.83 2.29
C PHE A 123 12.56 5.66 1.02
N LYS A 124 11.90 5.51 -0.13
CA LYS A 124 12.53 5.42 -1.47
C LYS A 124 13.67 4.40 -1.53
N PRO A 125 13.46 3.13 -1.16
CA PRO A 125 14.46 2.09 -1.32
C PRO A 125 14.86 1.90 -2.80
N PHE A 126 13.97 2.28 -3.69
CA PHE A 126 14.17 2.41 -5.14
C PHE A 126 13.29 3.53 -5.70
N LYS A 127 13.57 3.97 -6.91
CA LYS A 127 12.86 5.02 -7.64
C LYS A 127 12.42 4.52 -9.01
N VAL A 128 11.53 5.25 -9.66
CA VAL A 128 11.20 5.03 -11.06
C VAL A 128 12.48 5.24 -11.90
N GLY A 129 12.77 4.29 -12.77
CA GLY A 129 14.00 4.21 -13.56
C GLY A 129 15.07 3.29 -12.99
N ASP A 130 15.08 3.00 -11.69
CA ASP A 130 16.02 2.05 -11.10
C ASP A 130 15.78 0.63 -11.64
N THR A 131 16.83 -0.14 -11.79
CA THR A 131 16.75 -1.58 -12.02
C THR A 131 16.82 -2.30 -10.68
N ILE A 132 15.82 -3.11 -10.40
CA ILE A 132 15.72 -3.87 -9.15
C ILE A 132 15.49 -5.35 -9.42
N GLU A 133 15.98 -6.18 -8.51
CA GLU A 133 15.62 -7.59 -8.44
C GLU A 133 14.79 -7.80 -7.16
N ALA A 134 13.56 -8.25 -7.32
CA ALA A 134 12.62 -8.49 -6.23
C ALA A 134 11.65 -9.60 -6.61
N GLU A 135 11.24 -10.42 -5.65
CA GLU A 135 10.30 -11.54 -5.84
C GLU A 135 10.73 -12.48 -7.00
N GLY A 136 12.06 -12.65 -7.21
CA GLY A 136 12.61 -13.49 -8.30
C GLY A 136 12.52 -12.86 -9.69
N HIS A 137 12.23 -11.56 -9.78
CA HIS A 137 12.14 -10.83 -11.04
C HIS A 137 13.16 -9.69 -11.08
N LEU A 138 13.87 -9.59 -12.20
CA LEU A 138 14.79 -8.50 -12.51
C LEU A 138 14.19 -7.60 -13.58
N GLY A 139 14.15 -6.29 -13.34
CA GLY A 139 13.63 -5.33 -14.31
C GLY A 139 13.75 -3.88 -13.85
N SER A 140 13.51 -2.96 -14.78
CA SER A 140 13.48 -1.53 -14.48
C SER A 140 12.12 -1.11 -13.95
N VAL A 141 12.11 -0.29 -12.92
CA VAL A 141 10.88 0.28 -12.30
C VAL A 141 10.27 1.27 -13.28
N ALA A 142 9.17 0.88 -13.90
CA ALA A 142 8.43 1.73 -14.85
C ALA A 142 7.54 2.73 -14.13
N GLU A 143 6.82 2.29 -13.09
CA GLU A 143 5.91 3.14 -12.31
C GLU A 143 5.69 2.56 -10.90
N ILE A 144 5.47 3.47 -9.95
CA ILE A 144 5.08 3.12 -8.58
C ILE A 144 3.67 3.68 -8.38
N GLN A 145 2.69 2.77 -8.27
CA GLN A 145 1.29 3.13 -8.03
C GLN A 145 0.92 2.93 -6.55
N ILE A 146 -0.30 3.30 -6.19
CA ILE A 146 -0.76 3.26 -4.79
C ILE A 146 -0.71 1.85 -4.19
N LEU A 147 -1.09 0.82 -4.97
CA LEU A 147 -1.21 -0.57 -4.50
C LEU A 147 -0.15 -1.50 -5.06
N TYR A 148 0.49 -1.15 -6.17
CA TYR A 148 1.46 -1.99 -6.86
C TYR A 148 2.54 -1.17 -7.55
N THR A 149 3.67 -1.80 -7.76
CA THR A 149 4.80 -1.29 -8.55
C THR A 149 4.91 -2.11 -9.83
N VAL A 150 5.23 -1.46 -10.93
CA VAL A 150 5.39 -2.08 -12.24
C VAL A 150 6.85 -2.11 -12.62
N LEU A 151 7.35 -3.29 -13.01
CA LEU A 151 8.66 -3.47 -13.59
C LEU A 151 8.53 -3.83 -15.07
N ASN A 152 9.46 -3.35 -15.88
CA ASN A 152 9.67 -3.82 -17.24
C ASN A 152 10.95 -4.65 -17.27
N THR A 153 10.86 -5.88 -17.73
CA THR A 153 12.03 -6.74 -17.92
C THR A 153 12.79 -6.37 -19.19
N PHE A 154 14.04 -6.84 -19.31
CA PHE A 154 14.87 -6.59 -20.49
C PHE A 154 14.34 -7.28 -21.76
N ASP A 155 13.55 -8.34 -21.62
CA ASP A 155 12.82 -9.02 -22.70
C ASP A 155 11.42 -8.43 -22.94
N ASN A 156 11.19 -7.18 -22.46
CA ASN A 156 9.99 -6.38 -22.70
C ASN A 156 8.68 -6.98 -22.11
N LYS A 157 8.78 -7.67 -20.98
CA LYS A 157 7.61 -8.10 -20.22
C LYS A 157 7.28 -7.08 -19.12
N ARG A 158 5.99 -6.90 -18.85
CA ARG A 158 5.49 -6.07 -17.76
C ARG A 158 5.14 -6.95 -16.57
N ILE A 159 5.77 -6.68 -15.43
CA ILE A 159 5.54 -7.37 -14.16
C ILE A 159 4.87 -6.40 -13.20
N VAL A 160 3.78 -6.84 -12.59
CA VAL A 160 3.03 -6.05 -11.60
C VAL A 160 3.20 -6.72 -10.24
N ILE A 161 3.87 -6.06 -9.33
CA ILE A 161 4.17 -6.58 -8.00
C ILE A 161 3.40 -5.78 -6.96
N PRO A 162 2.61 -6.42 -6.07
CA PRO A 162 1.94 -5.74 -4.97
C PRO A 162 2.94 -5.03 -4.05
N ASN A 163 2.66 -3.79 -3.68
CA ASN A 163 3.57 -2.99 -2.85
C ASN A 163 3.80 -3.58 -1.46
N GLY A 164 2.81 -4.28 -0.92
CA GLY A 164 2.94 -4.98 0.36
C GLY A 164 4.01 -6.06 0.32
N SER A 165 4.12 -6.81 -0.78
CA SER A 165 5.21 -7.77 -0.98
C SER A 165 6.55 -7.05 -1.06
N LEU A 166 6.68 -6.03 -1.93
CA LEU A 166 7.94 -5.30 -2.12
C LEU A 166 8.44 -4.61 -0.84
N SER A 167 7.55 -4.06 -0.02
CA SER A 167 7.93 -3.37 1.22
C SER A 167 8.41 -4.31 2.32
N ASN A 168 8.03 -5.59 2.26
CA ASN A 168 8.34 -6.59 3.29
C ASN A 168 9.38 -7.63 2.81
N ALA A 169 9.68 -7.69 1.51
CA ALA A 169 10.66 -8.61 0.94
C ALA A 169 12.06 -8.01 0.90
N THR A 170 13.05 -8.90 0.79
CA THR A 170 14.40 -8.48 0.41
C THR A 170 14.39 -8.10 -1.07
N LEU A 171 14.90 -6.92 -1.38
CA LEU A 171 15.10 -6.48 -2.75
C LEU A 171 16.57 -6.08 -2.98
N ILE A 172 17.03 -6.23 -4.20
CA ILE A 172 18.35 -5.80 -4.64
C ILE A 172 18.15 -4.63 -5.61
N ASN A 173 18.62 -3.44 -5.23
CA ASN A 173 18.66 -2.32 -6.16
C ASN A 173 20.03 -2.28 -6.84
N VAL A 174 20.04 -2.59 -8.14
CA VAL A 174 21.28 -2.68 -8.91
C VAL A 174 21.74 -1.33 -9.49
N SER A 175 20.90 -0.29 -9.37
CA SER A 175 21.18 1.06 -9.92
C SER A 175 21.56 2.08 -8.87
N VAL A 176 21.55 1.74 -7.57
CA VAL A 176 21.75 2.72 -6.47
C VAL A 176 23.18 3.26 -6.41
N TYR A 177 24.16 2.51 -6.87
CA TYR A 177 25.56 2.90 -6.90
C TYR A 177 26.02 3.22 -8.33
N ASP A 178 26.87 4.21 -8.45
CA ASP A 178 27.38 4.70 -9.75
C ASP A 178 28.32 3.71 -10.46
N LYS A 179 28.88 2.75 -9.70
CA LYS A 179 29.83 1.77 -10.21
C LYS A 179 29.39 0.36 -9.89
N ARG A 180 29.54 -0.54 -10.84
CA ARG A 180 29.21 -1.96 -10.68
C ARG A 180 30.40 -2.82 -11.10
N ARG A 181 30.54 -3.97 -10.43
CA ARG A 181 31.50 -5.00 -10.80
C ARG A 181 30.84 -5.97 -11.78
N CYS A 182 31.51 -6.20 -12.88
CA CYS A 182 31.12 -7.23 -13.84
C CYS A 182 31.89 -8.51 -13.51
N ASP A 183 31.21 -9.61 -13.22
CA ASP A 183 31.87 -10.87 -12.90
C ASP A 183 31.80 -11.79 -14.13
N MET A 184 32.93 -12.03 -14.78
CA MET A 184 33.07 -12.86 -15.98
C MET A 184 33.98 -14.05 -15.70
N THR A 185 33.72 -15.16 -16.39
CA THR A 185 34.55 -16.35 -16.33
C THR A 185 34.91 -16.78 -17.74
N PHE A 186 36.22 -16.95 -18.00
CA PHE A 186 36.76 -17.40 -19.28
C PHE A 186 37.49 -18.73 -19.07
N GLY A 187 37.06 -19.77 -19.76
CA GLY A 187 37.74 -21.07 -19.74
C GLY A 187 38.86 -21.12 -20.78
N ILE A 188 40.05 -21.56 -20.40
CA ILE A 188 41.16 -21.90 -21.26
C ILE A 188 41.52 -23.38 -21.14
N GLY A 189 42.14 -23.98 -22.15
CA GLY A 189 42.58 -25.38 -22.08
C GLY A 189 43.69 -25.60 -21.05
N TYR A 190 43.85 -26.83 -20.58
CA TYR A 190 44.93 -27.16 -19.65
C TYR A 190 46.33 -27.02 -20.24
N ASP A 191 46.44 -27.10 -21.58
CA ASP A 191 47.71 -26.93 -22.30
C ASP A 191 47.99 -25.45 -22.66
N ASP A 192 47.08 -24.52 -22.35
CA ASP A 192 47.20 -23.10 -22.64
C ASP A 192 48.04 -22.36 -21.58
N ASP A 193 48.70 -21.27 -22.03
CA ASP A 193 49.48 -20.40 -21.16
C ASP A 193 48.58 -19.44 -20.36
N ILE A 194 48.44 -19.71 -19.08
CA ILE A 194 47.62 -18.93 -18.14
C ILE A 194 48.09 -17.47 -18.09
N ASP A 195 49.41 -17.20 -18.10
CA ASP A 195 49.93 -15.84 -17.98
C ASP A 195 49.70 -15.06 -19.27
N LYS A 196 49.77 -15.72 -20.42
CA LYS A 196 49.42 -15.13 -21.71
C LYS A 196 47.92 -14.76 -21.74
N ALA A 197 47.05 -15.66 -21.29
CA ALA A 197 45.61 -15.40 -21.21
C ALA A 197 45.28 -14.22 -20.28
N LYS A 198 45.88 -14.15 -19.08
CA LYS A 198 45.77 -12.99 -18.19
C LYS A 198 46.21 -11.67 -18.84
N LYS A 199 47.34 -11.67 -19.58
CA LYS A 199 47.80 -10.49 -20.30
C LYS A 199 46.82 -10.04 -21.40
N VAL A 200 46.16 -10.97 -22.07
CA VAL A 200 45.12 -10.65 -23.05
C VAL A 200 43.92 -9.99 -22.36
N LEU A 201 43.45 -10.55 -21.26
CA LEU A 201 42.34 -9.95 -20.52
C LEU A 201 42.68 -8.56 -19.95
N GLN A 202 43.91 -8.39 -19.45
CA GLN A 202 44.42 -7.09 -18.98
C GLN A 202 44.47 -6.06 -20.12
N ARG A 203 44.94 -6.44 -21.30
CA ARG A 203 44.97 -5.57 -22.47
C ARG A 203 43.56 -5.18 -22.92
N LEU A 204 42.60 -6.11 -22.99
CA LEU A 204 41.22 -5.82 -23.36
C LEU A 204 40.59 -4.86 -22.36
N PHE A 205 40.87 -5.01 -21.05
CA PHE A 205 40.42 -4.08 -20.02
C PHE A 205 41.00 -2.67 -20.23
N GLU A 206 42.26 -2.54 -20.59
CA GLU A 206 42.91 -1.25 -20.82
C GLU A 206 42.45 -0.56 -22.12
N GLU A 207 42.04 -1.34 -23.12
CA GLU A 207 41.55 -0.84 -24.41
C GLU A 207 40.08 -0.41 -24.37
N ASP A 208 39.29 -0.88 -23.39
CA ASP A 208 37.87 -0.54 -23.28
C ASP A 208 37.66 0.71 -22.41
N GLU A 209 37.24 1.81 -23.04
CA GLU A 209 37.00 3.10 -22.39
C GLU A 209 35.95 3.05 -21.26
N ARG A 210 35.06 2.04 -21.22
CA ARG A 210 34.06 1.83 -20.18
C ARG A 210 34.64 1.23 -18.91
N SER A 211 35.84 0.65 -19.00
CA SER A 211 36.57 0.03 -17.90
C SER A 211 37.05 1.09 -16.90
N LEU A 212 36.72 0.94 -15.64
CA LEU A 212 37.18 1.83 -14.57
C LEU A 212 38.49 1.28 -13.96
N THR A 213 39.50 2.12 -13.87
CA THR A 213 40.79 1.77 -13.27
C THR A 213 40.73 1.67 -11.74
N GLU A 214 39.75 2.35 -11.13
CA GLU A 214 39.48 2.30 -9.69
C GLU A 214 38.00 2.00 -9.39
N PRO A 215 37.74 0.89 -8.67
CA PRO A 215 38.69 -0.09 -8.11
C PRO A 215 39.39 -0.92 -9.18
N ALA A 216 40.63 -1.34 -8.91
CA ALA A 216 41.43 -2.14 -9.87
C ALA A 216 40.72 -3.48 -10.23
N PRO A 217 40.81 -3.94 -11.47
CA PRO A 217 40.23 -5.21 -11.88
C PRO A 217 40.95 -6.38 -11.18
N ARG A 218 40.25 -7.45 -10.97
CA ARG A 218 40.87 -8.71 -10.45
C ARG A 218 40.84 -9.76 -11.55
N ILE A 219 42.04 -10.29 -11.91
CA ILE A 219 42.19 -11.39 -12.85
C ILE A 219 42.91 -12.52 -12.11
N CYS A 220 42.25 -13.66 -11.93
CA CYS A 220 42.84 -14.82 -11.25
C CYS A 220 42.25 -16.13 -11.77
N VAL A 221 42.91 -17.24 -11.48
CA VAL A 221 42.31 -18.56 -11.64
C VAL A 221 41.20 -18.67 -10.63
N GLY A 222 39.98 -18.89 -11.11
CA GLY A 222 38.75 -19.05 -10.28
C GLY A 222 38.44 -20.48 -9.97
N GLY A 223 38.82 -21.41 -10.84
CA GLY A 223 38.55 -22.85 -10.66
C GLY A 223 39.27 -23.68 -11.71
N LEU A 224 39.24 -25.00 -11.51
CA LEU A 224 39.64 -26.02 -12.44
C LEU A 224 38.43 -26.83 -12.83
N GLY A 225 37.99 -26.67 -14.09
CA GLY A 225 36.85 -27.42 -14.63
C GLY A 225 37.27 -28.77 -15.20
N ASP A 226 36.33 -29.57 -15.68
CA ASP A 226 36.61 -30.88 -16.24
C ASP A 226 37.52 -30.84 -17.47
N ASN A 227 37.38 -29.77 -18.26
CA ASN A 227 38.16 -29.58 -19.49
C ASN A 227 38.75 -28.16 -19.63
N SER A 228 38.72 -27.36 -18.56
CA SER A 228 39.15 -25.94 -18.60
C SER A 228 39.79 -25.50 -17.29
N VAL A 229 40.74 -24.54 -17.44
CA VAL A 229 41.16 -23.68 -16.32
C VAL A 229 40.33 -22.41 -16.42
N ASP A 230 39.49 -22.16 -15.43
CA ASP A 230 38.57 -21.03 -15.41
C ASP A 230 39.27 -19.80 -14.86
N LEU A 231 39.42 -18.79 -15.70
CA LEU A 231 39.93 -17.46 -15.33
C LEU A 231 38.78 -16.56 -14.96
N MET A 232 38.80 -16.08 -13.74
CA MET A 232 37.85 -15.10 -13.23
C MET A 232 38.37 -13.69 -13.55
N PHE A 233 37.58 -12.92 -14.28
CA PHE A 233 37.84 -11.53 -14.60
C PHE A 233 36.76 -10.64 -14.02
N ARG A 234 37.14 -9.69 -13.18
CA ARG A 234 36.22 -8.84 -12.40
C ARG A 234 36.57 -7.35 -12.59
N PRO A 235 36.26 -6.77 -13.72
CA PRO A 235 36.37 -5.32 -13.94
C PRO A 235 35.25 -4.56 -13.25
N TRP A 236 35.46 -3.26 -13.07
CA TRP A 236 34.45 -2.32 -12.63
C TRP A 236 34.10 -1.40 -13.80
N VAL A 237 32.81 -1.09 -13.93
CA VAL A 237 32.26 -0.20 -14.95
C VAL A 237 31.25 0.78 -14.32
N ALA A 238 30.93 1.85 -15.03
CA ALA A 238 29.80 2.67 -14.64
C ALA A 238 28.50 1.83 -14.68
N THR A 239 27.54 2.12 -13.80
CA THR A 239 26.31 1.33 -13.70
C THR A 239 25.53 1.33 -15.02
N ASP A 240 25.53 2.44 -15.76
CA ASP A 240 24.87 2.58 -17.05
C ASP A 240 25.54 1.73 -18.15
N ASP A 241 26.84 1.45 -18.02
CA ASP A 241 27.60 0.65 -18.96
C ASP A 241 27.59 -0.86 -18.63
N LEU A 242 26.99 -1.27 -17.53
CA LEU A 242 27.02 -2.67 -17.06
C LEU A 242 26.47 -3.67 -18.09
N TRP A 243 25.40 -3.31 -18.78
CA TRP A 243 24.75 -4.20 -19.75
C TRP A 243 25.38 -4.16 -21.13
N PRO A 244 25.91 -2.99 -21.64
CA PRO A 244 26.66 -2.95 -22.87
C PRO A 244 28.08 -3.48 -22.78
N TYR A 245 28.65 -3.62 -21.57
CA TYR A 245 30.00 -4.11 -21.32
C TYR A 245 30.14 -5.60 -21.58
#